data_2131e76b425e6d22cd0268eca58db254
#
_entry.id   2131e76b425e6d22cd0268eca58db254
#
_cell.length_a   1.000
_cell.length_b   1.000
_cell.length_c   1.000
_cell.angle_alpha   90.00
_cell.angle_beta   90.00
_cell.angle_gamma   90.00
#
_symmetry.space_group_name_H-M   'P 1'
#
loop_
_entity.id
_entity.type
_entity.pdbx_description
1 polymer ?
#
loop_
_entity_poly.entity_id
_entity_poly.type
_entity_poly.pdbx_seq_one_letter_code
_entity_poly.pdbx_strand_id
1 'polypeptide(L)'
;MRYLLLPLLVVVLDTICIISAAFFSIYIRFEDTAIAQKYLEMLISQLPIAVAVHLVVYFVFKLYGRVWRYAGSIELVAIVAANIVAALSWYGISIYIDLALPRSLYIFTASILVLFVGGSRLFFRIYSCFINKSKHKFISSKKDKVLIVGAGDAGALLLRELNQYHIGKRQVIGFIDDDKTKIGKYMVGTKVLGTRDDIAVLADNYEIDEIIIAMPSVKGKNIKEIINICKKTSCKLTILPGVYEIIEGSVSVSQLRPVDVEDLLGRDPVELDNVAVAKYLSGKTVLITGAGGSIGSEIVRQVAKMYPNKLLLVGKGENSIYEIMQDMNLEYPQLKKVPIIADVRDEERINAIMDYFKPQVVFHAAAHKHVPLMEYQPAEAVRNNILGTKVIAETAAKHKVETFVMISTDKAVNPTSVMGCTKRIAEMFVQRMNKESSTRFVAVRFGNVLGSRGSVIPLFKKQIAKGGPVTVTDAEMKRYFMTIPEASQLVLQAGAMAKGGEVFVLDMGKPVRIYDLAKDLIKLSGFIPDKDIEIKITGLRPGEKLFEELLSAEDGTEKTTHSKIFIAKIKDVDKAELQRQIVDILQITEGDAVVRKLQEIVPTYTPNRDALKK
;
A
#
# COMPACT_ATOMS: atom_id res chain seq x y z
N MET A 1 25.98 8.23 -36.76
CA MET A 1 25.75 7.55 -38.06
C MET A 1 24.59 6.57 -38.07
N ARG A 2 24.42 5.64 -37.12
CA ARG A 2 23.25 4.70 -37.07
C ARG A 2 21.87 5.34 -36.99
N TYR A 3 21.69 6.50 -36.39
CA TYR A 3 20.39 7.18 -36.21
C TYR A 3 19.86 7.87 -37.47
N LEU A 4 20.70 8.16 -38.47
CA LEU A 4 20.29 8.77 -39.74
C LEU A 4 20.03 7.72 -40.84
N LEU A 5 20.62 6.54 -40.75
CA LEU A 5 20.48 5.47 -41.75
C LEU A 5 19.10 4.78 -41.68
N LEU A 6 18.49 4.67 -40.49
CA LEU A 6 17.22 3.97 -40.34
C LEU A 6 16.04 4.69 -40.99
N PRO A 7 15.85 6.03 -40.79
CA PRO A 7 14.80 6.78 -41.50
C PRO A 7 14.95 6.77 -43.01
N LEU A 8 16.19 6.85 -43.49
CA LEU A 8 16.47 6.82 -44.93
C LEU A 8 16.08 5.48 -45.56
N LEU A 9 16.40 4.37 -44.90
CA LEU A 9 16.00 3.02 -45.32
C LEU A 9 14.48 2.86 -45.42
N VAL A 10 13.76 3.47 -44.47
CA VAL A 10 12.28 3.44 -44.42
C VAL A 10 11.69 4.24 -45.58
N VAL A 11 12.26 5.41 -45.92
CA VAL A 11 11.82 6.21 -47.07
C VAL A 11 12.05 5.46 -48.37
N VAL A 12 13.20 4.79 -48.53
CA VAL A 12 13.50 3.95 -49.69
C VAL A 12 12.48 2.81 -49.82
N LEU A 13 12.18 2.13 -48.72
CA LEU A 13 11.19 1.04 -48.68
C LEU A 13 9.81 1.54 -49.05
N ASP A 14 9.36 2.67 -48.52
CA ASP A 14 8.07 3.27 -48.84
C ASP A 14 8.03 3.67 -50.33
N THR A 15 9.08 4.21 -50.87
CA THR A 15 9.18 4.51 -52.32
C THR A 15 8.99 3.25 -53.17
N ILE A 16 9.65 2.14 -52.80
CA ILE A 16 9.47 0.86 -53.49
C ILE A 16 8.00 0.38 -53.33
N CYS A 17 7.40 0.52 -52.17
CA CYS A 17 6.00 0.16 -51.95
C CYS A 17 5.03 1.00 -52.83
N ILE A 18 5.26 2.32 -52.95
CA ILE A 18 4.47 3.22 -53.76
C ILE A 18 4.54 2.82 -55.25
N ILE A 19 5.73 2.62 -55.78
CA ILE A 19 5.97 2.20 -57.15
C ILE A 19 5.28 0.85 -57.39
N SER A 20 5.53 -0.13 -56.54
CA SER A 20 4.96 -1.47 -56.68
C SER A 20 3.40 -1.44 -56.64
N ALA A 21 2.83 -0.69 -55.69
CA ALA A 21 1.39 -0.57 -55.57
C ALA A 21 0.71 0.08 -56.80
N ALA A 22 1.39 1.09 -57.39
CA ALA A 22 0.91 1.75 -58.62
C ALA A 22 0.91 0.78 -59.80
N PHE A 23 1.95 0.00 -59.99
CA PHE A 23 2.00 -1.04 -61.04
C PHE A 23 0.98 -2.16 -60.79
N PHE A 24 0.89 -2.66 -59.55
CA PHE A 24 -0.11 -3.67 -59.19
C PHE A 24 -1.54 -3.21 -59.45
N SER A 25 -1.86 -1.93 -59.20
CA SER A 25 -3.18 -1.39 -59.43
C SER A 25 -3.63 -1.45 -60.90
N ILE A 26 -2.71 -1.24 -61.87
CA ILE A 26 -2.99 -1.43 -63.31
C ILE A 26 -3.27 -2.89 -63.63
N TYR A 27 -2.41 -3.79 -63.14
CA TYR A 27 -2.52 -5.22 -63.39
C TYR A 27 -3.83 -5.82 -62.84
N ILE A 28 -4.28 -5.36 -61.66
CA ILE A 28 -5.57 -5.80 -61.08
C ILE A 28 -6.77 -5.21 -61.84
N ARG A 29 -6.62 -4.01 -62.42
CA ARG A 29 -7.73 -3.30 -63.04
C ARG A 29 -8.01 -3.72 -64.45
N PHE A 30 -6.96 -4.05 -65.23
CA PHE A 30 -7.06 -4.32 -66.65
C PHE A 30 -6.59 -5.74 -66.98
N GLU A 31 -7.53 -6.53 -67.51
CA GLU A 31 -7.24 -7.88 -68.03
C GLU A 31 -6.71 -7.83 -69.48
N ASP A 32 -7.12 -6.78 -70.24
CA ASP A 32 -6.68 -6.58 -71.62
C ASP A 32 -5.32 -5.90 -71.65
N THR A 33 -4.34 -6.57 -72.31
CA THR A 33 -2.93 -6.15 -72.37
C THR A 33 -2.76 -4.84 -73.17
N ALA A 34 -3.57 -4.59 -74.23
CA ALA A 34 -3.49 -3.37 -75.04
C ALA A 34 -3.94 -2.12 -74.24
N ILE A 35 -5.03 -2.25 -73.51
CA ILE A 35 -5.57 -1.18 -72.65
C ILE A 35 -4.61 -0.95 -71.49
N ALA A 36 -4.11 -2.00 -70.86
CA ALA A 36 -3.12 -1.92 -69.75
C ALA A 36 -1.83 -1.18 -70.21
N GLN A 37 -1.35 -1.42 -71.43
CA GLN A 37 -0.13 -0.79 -71.95
C GLN A 37 -0.29 0.74 -72.12
N LYS A 38 -1.42 1.20 -72.61
CA LYS A 38 -1.74 2.65 -72.72
C LYS A 38 -1.69 3.35 -71.35
N TYR A 39 -2.37 2.77 -70.35
CA TYR A 39 -2.35 3.35 -69.01
C TYR A 39 -1.01 3.18 -68.26
N LEU A 40 -0.22 2.19 -68.62
CA LEU A 40 1.12 1.99 -68.12
C LEU A 40 2.07 3.14 -68.48
N GLU A 41 2.05 3.59 -69.75
CA GLU A 41 2.81 4.74 -70.20
C GLU A 41 2.42 6.03 -69.47
N MET A 42 1.11 6.25 -69.32
CA MET A 42 0.60 7.39 -68.53
C MET A 42 0.98 7.29 -67.07
N LEU A 43 0.94 6.11 -66.45
CA LEU A 43 1.38 5.91 -65.07
C LEU A 43 2.88 6.21 -64.89
N ILE A 44 3.73 5.72 -65.80
CA ILE A 44 5.16 5.95 -65.74
C ILE A 44 5.49 7.46 -65.74
N SER A 45 4.75 8.27 -66.56
CA SER A 45 4.94 9.72 -66.57
C SER A 45 4.51 10.41 -65.28
N GLN A 46 3.52 9.84 -64.58
CA GLN A 46 3.04 10.38 -63.29
C GLN A 46 3.76 9.82 -62.04
N LEU A 47 4.55 8.76 -62.22
CA LEU A 47 5.19 8.06 -61.09
C LEU A 47 6.03 9.00 -60.20
N PRO A 48 6.84 9.95 -60.74
CA PRO A 48 7.58 10.90 -59.88
C PRO A 48 6.63 11.77 -59.02
N ILE A 49 5.48 12.19 -59.58
CA ILE A 49 4.49 13.00 -58.87
C ILE A 49 3.83 12.16 -57.78
N ALA A 50 3.42 10.92 -58.10
CA ALA A 50 2.83 10.00 -57.13
C ALA A 50 3.73 9.75 -55.95
N VAL A 51 5.04 9.46 -56.21
CA VAL A 51 6.03 9.25 -55.16
C VAL A 51 6.22 10.51 -54.31
N ALA A 52 6.40 11.67 -54.96
CA ALA A 52 6.64 12.93 -54.23
C ALA A 52 5.46 13.27 -53.31
N VAL A 53 4.22 13.15 -53.82
CA VAL A 53 3.00 13.45 -53.05
C VAL A 53 2.87 12.52 -51.84
N HIS A 54 3.05 11.22 -52.02
CA HIS A 54 2.94 10.26 -50.92
C HIS A 54 4.02 10.50 -49.85
N LEU A 55 5.29 10.73 -50.25
CA LEU A 55 6.37 11.00 -49.30
C LEU A 55 6.15 12.30 -48.53
N VAL A 56 5.67 13.36 -49.18
CA VAL A 56 5.30 14.63 -48.51
C VAL A 56 4.17 14.41 -47.50
N VAL A 57 3.10 13.72 -47.88
CA VAL A 57 1.99 13.41 -46.97
C VAL A 57 2.45 12.55 -45.82
N TYR A 58 3.27 11.53 -46.06
CA TYR A 58 3.83 10.70 -44.98
C TYR A 58 4.69 11.49 -43.99
N PHE A 59 5.43 12.47 -44.52
CA PHE A 59 6.20 13.40 -43.66
C PHE A 59 5.29 14.30 -42.81
N VAL A 60 4.22 14.88 -43.40
CA VAL A 60 3.23 15.71 -42.69
C VAL A 60 2.50 14.90 -41.61
N PHE A 61 2.13 13.65 -41.89
CA PHE A 61 1.53 12.74 -40.92
C PHE A 61 2.55 12.19 -39.89
N LYS A 62 3.80 12.65 -39.93
CA LYS A 62 4.91 12.25 -39.03
C LYS A 62 5.15 10.72 -39.00
N LEU A 63 4.92 10.01 -40.11
CA LEU A 63 5.14 8.56 -40.16
C LEU A 63 6.63 8.18 -40.02
N TYR A 64 7.55 9.06 -40.37
CA TYR A 64 8.99 8.85 -40.22
C TYR A 64 9.56 9.22 -38.85
N GLY A 65 8.81 9.96 -38.05
CA GLY A 65 9.18 10.33 -36.67
C GLY A 65 8.68 9.37 -35.60
N ARG A 66 7.95 8.31 -35.95
CA ARG A 66 7.35 7.36 -35.00
C ARG A 66 8.26 6.18 -34.72
N VAL A 67 8.25 5.72 -33.47
CA VAL A 67 8.98 4.51 -33.07
C VAL A 67 8.09 3.28 -33.32
N TRP A 68 8.23 2.69 -34.49
CA TRP A 68 7.37 1.59 -34.99
C TRP A 68 7.40 0.32 -34.12
N ARG A 69 8.39 0.16 -33.25
CA ARG A 69 8.46 -0.94 -32.29
C ARG A 69 7.24 -0.96 -31.33
N TYR A 70 6.67 0.20 -31.06
CA TYR A 70 5.54 0.38 -30.13
C TYR A 70 4.23 0.76 -30.82
N ALA A 71 4.18 0.65 -32.17
CA ALA A 71 3.01 1.02 -32.95
C ALA A 71 1.76 0.26 -32.52
N GLY A 72 0.68 0.98 -32.30
CA GLY A 72 -0.64 0.48 -31.91
C GLY A 72 -1.74 0.75 -32.98
N SER A 73 -3.00 0.77 -32.55
CA SER A 73 -4.15 1.04 -33.42
C SER A 73 -4.14 2.47 -33.98
N ILE A 74 -3.62 3.44 -33.23
CA ILE A 74 -3.56 4.85 -33.64
C ILE A 74 -2.62 5.03 -34.83
N GLU A 75 -1.50 4.32 -34.85
CA GLU A 75 -0.54 4.34 -35.95
C GLU A 75 -1.11 3.73 -37.25
N LEU A 76 -1.92 2.67 -37.11
CA LEU A 76 -2.61 2.08 -38.25
C LEU A 76 -3.62 3.05 -38.86
N VAL A 77 -4.42 3.72 -38.03
CA VAL A 77 -5.37 4.77 -38.48
C VAL A 77 -4.62 5.90 -39.20
N ALA A 78 -3.44 6.30 -38.71
CA ALA A 78 -2.61 7.33 -39.34
C ALA A 78 -2.09 6.90 -40.73
N ILE A 79 -1.71 5.62 -40.92
CA ILE A 79 -1.31 5.07 -42.22
C ILE A 79 -2.51 5.13 -43.20
N VAL A 80 -3.70 4.69 -42.78
CA VAL A 80 -4.91 4.71 -43.62
C VAL A 80 -5.24 6.13 -44.02
N ALA A 81 -5.30 7.07 -43.08
CA ALA A 81 -5.60 8.48 -43.34
C ALA A 81 -4.56 9.13 -44.27
N ALA A 82 -3.28 8.87 -44.08
CA ALA A 82 -2.21 9.38 -44.94
C ALA A 82 -2.34 8.87 -46.37
N ASN A 83 -2.67 7.59 -46.60
CA ASN A 83 -2.85 7.03 -47.93
C ASN A 83 -4.08 7.61 -48.62
N ILE A 84 -5.19 7.85 -47.93
CA ILE A 84 -6.39 8.49 -48.49
C ILE A 84 -6.04 9.93 -48.92
N VAL A 85 -5.42 10.72 -48.04
CA VAL A 85 -5.03 12.10 -48.36
C VAL A 85 -4.06 12.15 -49.53
N ALA A 86 -3.06 11.26 -49.57
CA ALA A 86 -2.09 11.20 -50.68
C ALA A 86 -2.75 10.83 -51.99
N ALA A 87 -3.65 9.85 -52.00
CA ALA A 87 -4.39 9.46 -53.23
C ALA A 87 -5.29 10.58 -53.76
N LEU A 88 -6.01 11.29 -52.87
CA LEU A 88 -6.83 12.45 -53.22
C LEU A 88 -5.98 13.59 -53.79
N SER A 89 -4.83 13.87 -53.16
CA SER A 89 -3.91 14.91 -53.63
C SER A 89 -3.29 14.55 -54.97
N TRP A 90 -2.86 13.30 -55.15
CA TRP A 90 -2.37 12.83 -56.45
C TRP A 90 -3.42 12.91 -57.53
N TYR A 91 -4.66 12.47 -57.27
CA TYR A 91 -5.80 12.61 -58.21
C TYR A 91 -6.06 14.06 -58.59
N GLY A 92 -6.10 14.99 -57.62
CA GLY A 92 -6.29 16.41 -57.84
C GLY A 92 -5.20 17.02 -58.73
N ILE A 93 -3.94 16.70 -58.49
CA ILE A 93 -2.80 17.15 -59.29
C ILE A 93 -2.90 16.56 -60.73
N SER A 94 -3.26 15.27 -60.86
CA SER A 94 -3.38 14.62 -62.18
C SER A 94 -4.49 15.24 -63.03
N ILE A 95 -5.58 15.69 -62.42
CA ILE A 95 -6.61 16.46 -63.14
C ILE A 95 -6.08 17.82 -63.61
N TYR A 96 -5.35 18.51 -62.73
CA TYR A 96 -4.82 19.86 -63.03
C TYR A 96 -3.82 19.86 -64.20
N ILE A 97 -3.07 18.78 -64.37
CA ILE A 97 -2.08 18.62 -65.49
C ILE A 97 -2.62 17.89 -66.72
N ASP A 98 -3.94 17.66 -66.78
CA ASP A 98 -4.66 16.93 -67.87
C ASP A 98 -4.11 15.51 -68.14
N LEU A 99 -3.54 14.87 -67.15
CA LEU A 99 -3.00 13.48 -67.23
C LEU A 99 -3.77 12.51 -66.32
N ALA A 100 -5.08 12.75 -66.06
CA ALA A 100 -5.84 11.95 -65.12
C ALA A 100 -5.97 10.49 -65.54
N LEU A 101 -5.57 9.58 -64.66
CA LEU A 101 -5.84 8.15 -64.75
C LEU A 101 -7.28 7.81 -64.34
N PRO A 102 -7.80 6.63 -64.68
CA PRO A 102 -9.11 6.18 -64.19
C PRO A 102 -9.14 6.22 -62.63
N ARG A 103 -10.25 6.75 -62.07
CA ARG A 103 -10.41 6.96 -60.61
C ARG A 103 -10.14 5.69 -59.79
N SER A 104 -10.49 4.52 -60.33
CA SER A 104 -10.27 3.22 -59.68
C SER A 104 -8.80 2.93 -59.44
N LEU A 105 -7.86 3.43 -60.25
CA LEU A 105 -6.43 3.21 -60.05
C LEU A 105 -5.91 3.90 -58.77
N TYR A 106 -6.37 5.11 -58.49
CA TYR A 106 -5.99 5.81 -57.26
C TYR A 106 -6.52 5.08 -56.01
N ILE A 107 -7.76 4.54 -56.09
CA ILE A 107 -8.38 3.78 -55.01
C ILE A 107 -7.62 2.46 -54.77
N PHE A 108 -7.34 1.70 -55.84
CA PHE A 108 -6.59 0.45 -55.74
C PHE A 108 -5.18 0.69 -55.24
N THR A 109 -4.47 1.71 -55.74
CA THR A 109 -3.13 2.06 -55.26
C THR A 109 -3.16 2.40 -53.77
N ALA A 110 -4.10 3.23 -53.30
CA ALA A 110 -4.22 3.55 -51.86
C ALA A 110 -4.49 2.30 -51.02
N SER A 111 -5.39 1.42 -51.48
CA SER A 111 -5.73 0.18 -50.75
C SER A 111 -4.54 -0.78 -50.64
N ILE A 112 -3.79 -0.95 -51.73
CA ILE A 112 -2.59 -1.79 -51.77
C ILE A 112 -1.48 -1.17 -50.90
N LEU A 113 -1.33 0.16 -50.89
CA LEU A 113 -0.36 0.87 -50.06
C LEU A 113 -0.64 0.70 -48.56
N VAL A 114 -1.90 0.72 -48.16
CA VAL A 114 -2.25 0.42 -46.76
C VAL A 114 -1.72 -0.97 -46.34
N LEU A 115 -1.86 -1.97 -47.22
CA LEU A 115 -1.35 -3.32 -46.99
C LEU A 115 0.18 -3.37 -47.02
N PHE A 116 0.85 -2.73 -47.97
CA PHE A 116 2.30 -2.78 -48.10
C PHE A 116 3.01 -1.98 -47.04
N VAL A 117 2.61 -0.73 -46.80
CA VAL A 117 3.20 0.13 -45.77
C VAL A 117 2.84 -0.38 -44.37
N GLY A 118 1.59 -0.76 -44.14
CA GLY A 118 1.16 -1.37 -42.89
C GLY A 118 1.86 -2.70 -42.62
N GLY A 119 1.94 -3.56 -43.62
CA GLY A 119 2.64 -4.85 -43.57
C GLY A 119 4.15 -4.72 -43.29
N SER A 120 4.82 -3.77 -43.97
CA SER A 120 6.24 -3.50 -43.70
C SER A 120 6.49 -3.06 -42.25
N ARG A 121 5.63 -2.20 -41.70
CA ARG A 121 5.71 -1.75 -40.29
C ARG A 121 5.45 -2.89 -39.30
N LEU A 122 4.44 -3.73 -39.60
CA LEU A 122 4.14 -4.92 -38.80
C LEU A 122 5.30 -5.93 -38.83
N PHE A 123 5.89 -6.15 -40.02
CA PHE A 123 7.05 -7.02 -40.17
C PHE A 123 8.24 -6.55 -39.32
N PHE A 124 8.58 -5.26 -39.34
CA PHE A 124 9.62 -4.68 -38.48
C PHE A 124 9.34 -4.90 -37.00
N ARG A 125 8.09 -4.77 -36.58
CA ARG A 125 7.67 -5.04 -35.20
C ARG A 125 7.89 -6.49 -34.82
N ILE A 126 7.40 -7.43 -35.62
CA ILE A 126 7.54 -8.87 -35.41
C ILE A 126 9.01 -9.28 -35.39
N TYR A 127 9.79 -8.80 -36.37
CA TYR A 127 11.22 -9.10 -36.49
C TYR A 127 12.03 -8.58 -35.27
N SER A 128 11.75 -7.38 -34.80
CA SER A 128 12.39 -6.83 -33.59
C SER A 128 12.04 -7.60 -32.34
N CYS A 129 10.81 -8.14 -32.23
CA CYS A 129 10.40 -9.03 -31.15
C CYS A 129 11.15 -10.38 -31.20
N PHE A 130 11.35 -10.95 -32.39
CA PHE A 130 12.06 -12.22 -32.57
C PHE A 130 13.57 -12.11 -32.24
N ILE A 131 14.23 -11.05 -32.69
CA ILE A 131 15.67 -10.85 -32.40
C ILE A 131 15.94 -10.67 -30.92
N ASN A 132 15.07 -9.93 -30.20
CA ASN A 132 15.21 -9.76 -28.76
C ASN A 132 15.01 -11.08 -28.00
N LYS A 133 14.06 -11.93 -28.42
CA LYS A 133 13.91 -13.27 -27.85
C LYS A 133 15.15 -14.15 -28.05
N SER A 134 15.84 -14.02 -29.17
CA SER A 134 17.02 -14.84 -29.48
C SER A 134 18.28 -14.43 -28.71
N LYS A 135 18.43 -13.13 -28.36
CA LYS A 135 19.59 -12.66 -27.58
C LYS A 135 19.58 -13.11 -26.11
N HIS A 136 18.42 -13.48 -25.57
CA HIS A 136 18.26 -13.92 -24.17
C HIS A 136 18.22 -15.45 -23.99
N LYS A 137 18.42 -16.23 -25.06
CA LYS A 137 18.36 -17.70 -25.01
C LYS A 137 19.63 -18.38 -24.43
N PHE A 138 20.63 -17.61 -24.02
CA PHE A 138 21.94 -18.15 -23.59
C PHE A 138 22.19 -18.16 -22.08
N ILE A 139 21.17 -17.90 -21.23
CA ILE A 139 21.31 -18.09 -19.79
C ILE A 139 20.42 -19.25 -19.38
N SER A 140 21.01 -20.45 -19.40
CA SER A 140 20.41 -21.69 -18.86
C SER A 140 20.48 -21.67 -17.33
N SER A 141 19.63 -20.88 -16.67
CA SER A 141 19.27 -21.09 -15.27
C SER A 141 17.85 -21.66 -15.21
N LYS A 142 17.60 -22.60 -14.31
CA LYS A 142 16.24 -23.11 -14.00
C LYS A 142 15.35 -21.90 -13.76
N LYS A 143 14.24 -21.78 -14.51
CA LYS A 143 13.28 -20.69 -14.38
C LYS A 143 12.26 -21.05 -13.33
N ASP A 144 11.97 -20.15 -12.42
CA ASP A 144 10.88 -20.32 -11.47
C ASP A 144 9.55 -20.31 -12.23
N LYS A 145 8.76 -21.38 -12.09
CA LYS A 145 7.41 -21.51 -12.67
C LYS A 145 6.44 -20.69 -11.84
N VAL A 146 5.73 -19.76 -12.46
CA VAL A 146 4.86 -18.79 -11.78
C VAL A 146 3.40 -19.00 -12.16
N LEU A 147 2.52 -18.99 -11.16
CA LEU A 147 1.08 -18.91 -11.32
C LEU A 147 0.59 -17.54 -10.86
N ILE A 148 -0.18 -16.82 -11.71
CA ILE A 148 -0.72 -15.49 -11.34
C ILE A 148 -2.19 -15.64 -10.96
N VAL A 149 -2.56 -15.22 -9.75
CA VAL A 149 -3.95 -15.17 -9.28
C VAL A 149 -4.50 -13.77 -9.53
N GLY A 150 -5.51 -13.69 -10.40
CA GLY A 150 -6.12 -12.46 -10.90
C GLY A 150 -5.84 -12.24 -12.39
N ALA A 151 -6.81 -12.60 -13.25
CA ALA A 151 -6.79 -12.36 -14.69
C ALA A 151 -7.56 -11.05 -15.03
N GLY A 152 -7.15 -9.95 -14.39
CA GLY A 152 -7.60 -8.58 -14.64
C GLY A 152 -6.46 -7.71 -15.19
N ASP A 153 -6.69 -6.39 -15.23
CA ASP A 153 -5.70 -5.43 -15.78
C ASP A 153 -4.36 -5.49 -15.07
N ALA A 154 -4.37 -5.59 -13.74
CA ALA A 154 -3.15 -5.70 -12.93
C ALA A 154 -2.34 -6.97 -13.29
N GLY A 155 -3.00 -8.11 -13.42
CA GLY A 155 -2.36 -9.37 -13.84
C GLY A 155 -1.81 -9.29 -15.26
N ALA A 156 -2.54 -8.67 -16.19
CA ALA A 156 -2.10 -8.47 -17.56
C ALA A 156 -0.88 -7.55 -17.66
N LEU A 157 -0.85 -6.45 -16.90
CA LEU A 157 0.28 -5.54 -16.84
C LEU A 157 1.51 -6.23 -16.24
N LEU A 158 1.33 -6.95 -15.12
CA LEU A 158 2.39 -7.73 -14.47
C LEU A 158 2.99 -8.76 -15.43
N LEU A 159 2.17 -9.51 -16.17
CA LEU A 159 2.65 -10.48 -17.15
C LEU A 159 3.49 -9.81 -18.26
N ARG A 160 3.04 -8.65 -18.76
CA ARG A 160 3.79 -7.89 -19.77
C ARG A 160 5.17 -7.48 -19.25
N GLU A 161 5.24 -6.99 -18.02
CA GLU A 161 6.47 -6.56 -17.39
C GLU A 161 7.42 -7.74 -17.12
N LEU A 162 6.91 -8.86 -16.58
CA LEU A 162 7.68 -10.08 -16.40
C LEU A 162 8.29 -10.58 -17.73
N ASN A 163 7.53 -10.49 -18.82
CA ASN A 163 8.00 -10.88 -20.14
C ASN A 163 8.98 -9.90 -20.78
N GLN A 164 8.97 -8.61 -20.40
CA GLN A 164 9.85 -7.58 -20.98
C GLN A 164 11.19 -7.43 -20.23
N TYR A 165 11.16 -7.38 -18.90
CA TYR A 165 12.32 -6.99 -18.09
C TYR A 165 12.94 -8.15 -17.29
N HIS A 166 12.20 -9.22 -17.05
CA HIS A 166 12.67 -10.37 -16.25
C HIS A 166 12.78 -11.66 -17.07
N ILE A 167 13.10 -11.52 -18.38
CA ILE A 167 13.32 -12.64 -19.29
C ILE A 167 14.51 -13.48 -18.79
N GLY A 168 14.23 -14.64 -18.20
CA GLY A 168 15.26 -15.58 -17.78
C GLY A 168 15.15 -16.13 -16.37
N LYS A 169 14.46 -15.42 -15.45
CA LYS A 169 14.30 -15.87 -14.05
C LYS A 169 12.93 -16.49 -13.75
N ARG A 170 11.84 -15.99 -14.36
CA ARG A 170 10.47 -16.42 -14.11
C ARG A 170 9.77 -16.83 -15.40
N GLN A 171 8.96 -17.89 -15.35
CA GLN A 171 8.10 -18.36 -16.43
C GLN A 171 6.67 -18.45 -15.96
N VAL A 172 5.77 -17.58 -16.46
CA VAL A 172 4.36 -17.64 -16.12
C VAL A 172 3.71 -18.82 -16.86
N ILE A 173 3.14 -19.76 -16.09
CA ILE A 173 2.48 -20.96 -16.59
C ILE A 173 1.01 -20.67 -16.92
N GLY A 174 0.31 -19.87 -16.08
CA GLY A 174 -1.09 -19.57 -16.29
C GLY A 174 -1.63 -18.54 -15.32
N PHE A 175 -2.90 -18.19 -15.55
CA PHE A 175 -3.69 -17.36 -14.66
C PHE A 175 -4.74 -18.19 -13.92
N ILE A 176 -5.13 -17.71 -12.74
CA ILE A 176 -6.30 -18.14 -11.97
C ILE A 176 -7.25 -16.94 -11.86
N ASP A 177 -8.54 -17.16 -12.11
CA ASP A 177 -9.58 -16.14 -11.93
C ASP A 177 -10.92 -16.80 -11.62
N ASP A 178 -11.67 -16.24 -10.66
CA ASP A 178 -12.97 -16.78 -10.26
C ASP A 178 -14.09 -16.50 -11.26
N ASP A 179 -13.85 -15.60 -12.21
CA ASP A 179 -14.76 -15.33 -13.31
C ASP A 179 -14.74 -16.51 -14.31
N LYS A 180 -15.76 -17.35 -14.20
CA LYS A 180 -15.93 -18.54 -15.04
C LYS A 180 -15.94 -18.23 -16.54
N THR A 181 -16.26 -17.00 -16.93
CA THR A 181 -16.28 -16.58 -18.35
C THR A 181 -14.89 -16.46 -18.95
N LYS A 182 -13.86 -16.35 -18.11
CA LYS A 182 -12.44 -16.24 -18.51
C LYS A 182 -11.74 -17.59 -18.59
N ILE A 183 -12.23 -18.61 -17.90
CA ILE A 183 -11.58 -19.93 -17.83
C ILE A 183 -11.41 -20.50 -19.24
N GLY A 184 -10.23 -21.03 -19.53
CA GLY A 184 -9.85 -21.59 -20.82
C GLY A 184 -9.46 -20.56 -21.88
N LYS A 185 -9.73 -19.25 -21.68
CA LYS A 185 -9.34 -18.17 -22.57
C LYS A 185 -7.88 -17.74 -22.37
N TYR A 186 -7.35 -17.03 -23.38
CA TYR A 186 -5.99 -16.51 -23.35
C TYR A 186 -5.97 -15.02 -23.06
N MET A 187 -5.14 -14.60 -22.12
CA MET A 187 -4.87 -13.21 -21.83
C MET A 187 -3.36 -12.94 -22.01
N VAL A 188 -3.04 -11.98 -22.90
CA VAL A 188 -1.64 -11.65 -23.24
C VAL A 188 -0.82 -12.90 -23.66
N GLY A 189 -1.47 -13.89 -24.31
CA GLY A 189 -0.84 -15.13 -24.77
C GLY A 189 -0.69 -16.23 -23.71
N THR A 190 -1.19 -16.03 -22.49
CA THR A 190 -1.16 -17.00 -21.38
C THR A 190 -2.60 -17.41 -21.00
N LYS A 191 -2.82 -18.71 -20.76
CA LYS A 191 -4.14 -19.28 -20.54
C LYS A 191 -4.63 -19.07 -19.10
N VAL A 192 -5.94 -18.83 -18.90
CA VAL A 192 -6.60 -18.90 -17.60
C VAL A 192 -6.93 -20.38 -17.34
N LEU A 193 -6.29 -20.97 -16.32
CA LEU A 193 -6.29 -22.41 -16.08
C LEU A 193 -7.47 -22.89 -15.22
N GLY A 194 -7.97 -22.03 -14.32
CA GLY A 194 -9.04 -22.40 -13.40
C GLY A 194 -9.41 -21.30 -12.42
N THR A 195 -10.13 -21.67 -11.36
CA THR A 195 -10.55 -20.81 -10.25
C THR A 195 -9.60 -20.94 -9.04
N ARG A 196 -9.88 -20.17 -7.96
CA ARG A 196 -9.13 -20.27 -6.68
C ARG A 196 -9.11 -21.69 -6.11
N ASP A 197 -10.15 -22.49 -6.34
CA ASP A 197 -10.27 -23.85 -5.80
C ASP A 197 -9.30 -24.82 -6.48
N ASP A 198 -8.86 -24.51 -7.70
CA ASP A 198 -7.95 -25.34 -8.49
C ASP A 198 -6.47 -25.08 -8.17
N ILE A 199 -6.15 -24.03 -7.37
CA ILE A 199 -4.77 -23.57 -7.13
C ILE A 199 -3.88 -24.73 -6.63
N ALA A 200 -4.33 -25.52 -5.65
CA ALA A 200 -3.49 -26.57 -5.07
C ALA A 200 -3.16 -27.66 -6.09
N VAL A 201 -4.17 -28.11 -6.84
CA VAL A 201 -4.00 -29.16 -7.87
C VAL A 201 -3.13 -28.66 -9.02
N LEU A 202 -3.31 -27.40 -9.45
CA LEU A 202 -2.51 -26.82 -10.52
C LEU A 202 -1.06 -26.56 -10.08
N ALA A 203 -0.85 -26.17 -8.82
CA ALA A 203 0.48 -25.99 -8.26
C ALA A 203 1.30 -27.29 -8.30
N ASP A 204 0.70 -28.40 -7.94
CA ASP A 204 1.34 -29.71 -7.97
C ASP A 204 1.54 -30.21 -9.41
N ASN A 205 0.50 -30.16 -10.27
CA ASN A 205 0.55 -30.66 -11.65
C ASN A 205 1.59 -29.94 -12.53
N TYR A 206 1.75 -28.63 -12.35
CA TYR A 206 2.69 -27.82 -13.14
C TYR A 206 4.02 -27.60 -12.42
N GLU A 207 4.19 -28.12 -11.19
CA GLU A 207 5.37 -27.88 -10.33
C GLU A 207 5.65 -26.39 -10.18
N ILE A 208 4.68 -25.65 -9.67
CA ILE A 208 4.77 -24.19 -9.52
C ILE A 208 5.72 -23.85 -8.36
N ASP A 209 6.71 -22.98 -8.62
CA ASP A 209 7.65 -22.48 -7.62
C ASP A 209 7.11 -21.26 -6.88
N GLU A 210 6.39 -20.36 -7.58
CA GLU A 210 5.89 -19.10 -7.02
C GLU A 210 4.44 -18.80 -7.44
N ILE A 211 3.61 -18.39 -6.49
CA ILE A 211 2.25 -17.87 -6.74
C ILE A 211 2.26 -16.37 -6.49
N ILE A 212 1.81 -15.59 -7.49
CA ILE A 212 1.72 -14.13 -7.39
C ILE A 212 0.24 -13.73 -7.35
N ILE A 213 -0.18 -13.08 -6.26
CA ILE A 213 -1.53 -12.54 -6.11
C ILE A 213 -1.56 -11.13 -6.70
N ALA A 214 -2.17 -10.97 -7.88
CA ALA A 214 -2.22 -9.71 -8.64
C ALA A 214 -3.64 -9.12 -8.64
N MET A 215 -4.20 -8.82 -7.45
CA MET A 215 -5.58 -8.38 -7.25
C MET A 215 -5.67 -7.13 -6.36
N PRO A 216 -5.03 -6.00 -6.73
CA PRO A 216 -4.89 -4.82 -5.86
C PRO A 216 -6.22 -4.12 -5.54
N SER A 217 -7.28 -4.33 -6.32
CA SER A 217 -8.61 -3.73 -6.12
C SER A 217 -9.58 -4.60 -5.33
N VAL A 218 -9.16 -5.81 -4.91
CA VAL A 218 -10.04 -6.79 -4.26
C VAL A 218 -10.04 -6.57 -2.75
N LYS A 219 -11.21 -6.73 -2.12
CA LYS A 219 -11.38 -6.60 -0.68
C LYS A 219 -10.50 -7.59 0.10
N GLY A 220 -9.97 -7.14 1.23
CA GLY A 220 -9.05 -7.90 2.06
C GLY A 220 -9.56 -9.28 2.49
N LYS A 221 -10.88 -9.45 2.70
CA LYS A 221 -11.49 -10.75 3.01
C LYS A 221 -11.23 -11.79 1.91
N ASN A 222 -11.40 -11.43 0.65
CA ASN A 222 -11.18 -12.33 -0.49
C ASN A 222 -9.69 -12.65 -0.66
N ILE A 223 -8.81 -11.67 -0.46
CA ILE A 223 -7.35 -11.87 -0.47
C ILE A 223 -6.95 -12.89 0.60
N LYS A 224 -7.48 -12.76 1.83
CA LYS A 224 -7.26 -13.71 2.92
C LYS A 224 -7.70 -15.14 2.55
N GLU A 225 -8.86 -15.31 1.92
CA GLU A 225 -9.35 -16.62 1.48
C GLU A 225 -8.38 -17.25 0.45
N ILE A 226 -7.93 -16.48 -0.54
CA ILE A 226 -6.95 -16.92 -1.54
C ILE A 226 -5.62 -17.30 -0.88
N ILE A 227 -5.08 -16.48 0.01
CA ILE A 227 -3.85 -16.79 0.75
C ILE A 227 -4.01 -18.09 1.54
N ASN A 228 -5.16 -18.32 2.17
CA ASN A 228 -5.42 -19.56 2.92
C ASN A 228 -5.44 -20.81 2.02
N ILE A 229 -5.87 -20.68 0.77
CA ILE A 229 -5.77 -21.77 -0.22
C ILE A 229 -4.31 -21.96 -0.63
N CYS A 230 -3.60 -20.89 -0.97
CA CYS A 230 -2.20 -20.92 -1.39
C CYS A 230 -1.26 -21.48 -0.30
N LYS A 231 -1.55 -21.25 1.00
CA LYS A 231 -0.79 -21.85 2.14
C LYS A 231 -0.86 -23.38 2.22
N LYS A 232 -1.73 -24.02 1.45
CA LYS A 232 -1.77 -25.49 1.34
C LYS A 232 -0.72 -26.02 0.36
N THR A 233 -0.12 -25.16 -0.44
CA THR A 233 0.97 -25.47 -1.37
C THR A 233 2.33 -25.15 -0.75
N SER A 234 3.40 -25.71 -1.32
CA SER A 234 4.80 -25.38 -0.96
C SER A 234 5.37 -24.19 -1.72
N CYS A 235 4.54 -23.52 -2.53
CA CYS A 235 4.97 -22.42 -3.39
C CYS A 235 5.33 -21.18 -2.57
N LYS A 236 6.31 -20.41 -3.07
CA LYS A 236 6.59 -19.06 -2.58
C LYS A 236 5.39 -18.16 -2.88
N LEU A 237 4.92 -17.40 -1.88
CA LEU A 237 3.78 -16.50 -2.04
C LEU A 237 4.23 -15.05 -2.11
N THR A 238 3.87 -14.36 -3.19
CA THR A 238 4.06 -12.92 -3.37
C THR A 238 2.75 -12.24 -3.71
N ILE A 239 2.65 -10.97 -3.35
CA ILE A 239 1.45 -10.16 -3.59
C ILE A 239 1.82 -8.82 -4.21
N LEU A 240 0.97 -8.35 -5.12
CA LEU A 240 0.95 -6.97 -5.57
C LEU A 240 0.16 -6.15 -4.54
N PRO A 241 0.73 -5.10 -3.94
CA PRO A 241 0.05 -4.24 -2.98
C PRO A 241 -1.26 -3.66 -3.50
N GLY A 242 -2.16 -3.26 -2.58
CA GLY A 242 -3.42 -2.61 -2.94
C GLY A 242 -3.22 -1.28 -3.66
N VAL A 243 -4.22 -0.83 -4.43
CA VAL A 243 -4.19 0.44 -5.19
C VAL A 243 -3.84 1.64 -4.28
N TYR A 244 -4.22 1.60 -3.01
CA TYR A 244 -3.91 2.64 -2.03
C TYR A 244 -2.45 2.69 -1.57
N GLU A 245 -1.67 1.63 -1.82
CA GLU A 245 -0.25 1.53 -1.52
C GLU A 245 0.62 1.88 -2.74
N ILE A 246 0.01 1.99 -3.93
CA ILE A 246 0.70 2.28 -5.20
C ILE A 246 0.74 3.80 -5.41
N ILE A 247 1.90 4.42 -5.19
CA ILE A 247 2.08 5.89 -5.19
C ILE A 247 1.93 6.51 -6.59
N GLU A 248 2.12 5.76 -7.68
CA GLU A 248 2.15 6.30 -9.06
C GLU A 248 1.12 5.69 -10.03
N GLY A 249 0.18 4.89 -9.56
CA GLY A 249 -0.86 4.28 -10.43
C GLY A 249 -0.33 3.28 -11.48
N SER A 250 0.97 3.00 -11.51
CA SER A 250 1.60 2.02 -12.41
C SER A 250 1.90 0.72 -11.66
N VAL A 251 1.49 -0.41 -12.22
CA VAL A 251 1.81 -1.75 -11.71
C VAL A 251 3.21 -2.13 -12.16
N SER A 252 4.12 -2.42 -11.22
CA SER A 252 5.50 -2.84 -11.51
C SER A 252 5.89 -4.10 -10.74
N VAL A 253 6.75 -4.93 -11.35
CA VAL A 253 7.38 -6.10 -10.69
C VAL A 253 8.20 -5.69 -9.48
N SER A 254 8.74 -4.47 -9.45
CA SER A 254 9.47 -3.93 -8.30
C SER A 254 8.58 -3.73 -7.06
N GLN A 255 7.27 -3.66 -7.23
CA GLN A 255 6.29 -3.53 -6.15
C GLN A 255 5.86 -4.88 -5.55
N LEU A 256 6.25 -6.00 -6.18
CA LEU A 256 5.96 -7.32 -5.64
C LEU A 256 6.69 -7.51 -4.29
N ARG A 257 5.92 -7.83 -3.26
CA ARG A 257 6.46 -8.17 -1.95
C ARG A 257 6.01 -9.56 -1.50
N PRO A 258 6.76 -10.25 -0.66
CA PRO A 258 6.25 -11.45 0.00
C PRO A 258 4.91 -11.16 0.70
N VAL A 259 4.03 -12.15 0.73
CA VAL A 259 2.82 -12.07 1.56
C VAL A 259 3.23 -11.95 3.02
N ASP A 260 2.71 -10.93 3.72
CA ASP A 260 2.99 -10.72 5.14
C ASP A 260 1.74 -11.03 5.99
N VAL A 261 1.91 -11.03 7.29
CA VAL A 261 0.83 -11.26 8.28
C VAL A 261 -0.29 -10.23 8.17
N GLU A 262 0.01 -9.03 7.73
CA GLU A 262 -0.98 -7.97 7.51
C GLU A 262 -2.04 -8.39 6.48
N ASP A 263 -1.63 -9.09 5.42
CA ASP A 263 -2.52 -9.59 4.38
C ASP A 263 -3.47 -10.70 4.91
N LEU A 264 -3.06 -11.39 5.98
CA LEU A 264 -3.87 -12.43 6.64
C LEU A 264 -4.99 -11.88 7.52
N LEU A 265 -4.93 -10.62 7.92
CA LEU A 265 -6.02 -10.00 8.69
C LEU A 265 -7.29 -9.88 7.83
N GLY A 266 -7.13 -9.67 6.53
CA GLY A 266 -8.25 -9.48 5.60
C GLY A 266 -9.06 -8.24 5.93
N ARG A 267 -8.41 -7.19 6.44
CA ARG A 267 -9.05 -5.91 6.78
C ARG A 267 -9.13 -5.03 5.54
N ASP A 268 -10.28 -4.38 5.37
CA ASP A 268 -10.43 -3.39 4.30
C ASP A 268 -9.77 -2.07 4.74
N PRO A 269 -9.24 -1.29 3.78
CA PRO A 269 -8.70 0.04 4.04
C PRO A 269 -9.70 0.93 4.79
N VAL A 270 -9.19 1.87 5.57
CA VAL A 270 -10.01 2.87 6.24
C VAL A 270 -10.43 3.96 5.26
N GLU A 271 -11.72 4.26 5.24
CA GLU A 271 -12.23 5.44 4.54
C GLU A 271 -12.21 6.63 5.50
N LEU A 272 -11.24 7.53 5.33
CA LEU A 272 -11.15 8.76 6.10
C LEU A 272 -12.11 9.83 5.54
N ASP A 273 -12.77 10.56 6.41
CA ASP A 273 -13.31 11.87 6.05
C ASP A 273 -12.15 12.88 5.92
N ASN A 274 -11.51 12.86 4.75
CA ASN A 274 -10.36 13.70 4.46
C ASN A 274 -10.67 15.20 4.65
N VAL A 275 -11.92 15.64 4.42
CA VAL A 275 -12.34 17.04 4.58
C VAL A 275 -12.35 17.41 6.05
N ALA A 276 -12.97 16.60 6.91
CA ALA A 276 -13.02 16.86 8.35
C ALA A 276 -11.61 16.80 8.97
N VAL A 277 -10.80 15.81 8.59
CA VAL A 277 -9.42 15.67 9.08
C VAL A 277 -8.53 16.82 8.60
N ALA A 278 -8.63 17.22 7.33
CA ALA A 278 -7.88 18.36 6.82
C ALA A 278 -8.28 19.68 7.51
N LYS A 279 -9.58 19.93 7.72
CA LYS A 279 -10.06 21.12 8.46
C LYS A 279 -9.48 21.20 9.87
N TYR A 280 -9.27 20.08 10.51
CA TYR A 280 -8.73 19.96 11.85
C TYR A 280 -7.20 20.18 11.91
N LEU A 281 -6.43 19.78 10.86
CA LEU A 281 -4.98 19.73 10.88
C LEU A 281 -4.28 20.71 9.92
N SER A 282 -4.93 21.07 8.81
CA SER A 282 -4.30 21.92 7.79
C SER A 282 -3.98 23.31 8.34
N GLY A 283 -2.77 23.79 8.06
CA GLY A 283 -2.27 25.08 8.53
C GLY A 283 -1.99 25.16 10.04
N LYS A 284 -2.19 24.08 10.81
CA LYS A 284 -1.96 24.05 12.27
C LYS A 284 -0.51 23.69 12.61
N THR A 285 -0.06 24.14 13.78
CA THR A 285 1.13 23.59 14.44
C THR A 285 0.70 22.38 15.27
N VAL A 286 1.22 21.21 14.95
CA VAL A 286 0.85 19.93 15.58
C VAL A 286 2.03 19.39 16.36
N LEU A 287 1.81 19.09 17.65
CA LEU A 287 2.81 18.47 18.53
C LEU A 287 2.47 16.99 18.70
N ILE A 288 3.46 16.14 18.50
CA ILE A 288 3.32 14.69 18.64
C ILE A 288 4.35 14.21 19.64
N THR A 289 3.90 13.72 20.81
CA THR A 289 4.80 13.09 21.80
C THR A 289 4.98 11.62 21.47
N GLY A 290 6.14 11.07 21.77
CA GLY A 290 6.49 9.70 21.37
C GLY A 290 6.60 9.57 19.84
N ALA A 291 6.94 10.65 19.15
CA ALA A 291 6.99 10.75 17.68
C ALA A 291 7.92 9.73 17.01
N GLY A 292 8.94 9.24 17.71
CA GLY A 292 9.81 8.15 17.22
C GLY A 292 9.30 6.74 17.50
N GLY A 293 8.15 6.58 18.21
CA GLY A 293 7.50 5.28 18.45
C GLY A 293 6.72 4.78 17.24
N SER A 294 6.30 3.50 17.26
CA SER A 294 5.58 2.90 16.12
C SER A 294 4.28 3.63 15.75
N ILE A 295 3.47 4.03 16.74
CA ILE A 295 2.24 4.80 16.51
C ILE A 295 2.56 6.27 16.26
N GLY A 296 3.43 6.87 17.07
CA GLY A 296 3.77 8.29 16.94
C GLY A 296 4.39 8.62 15.58
N SER A 297 5.30 7.78 15.06
CA SER A 297 5.92 7.98 13.74
C SER A 297 4.90 7.86 12.60
N GLU A 298 3.94 6.97 12.72
CA GLU A 298 2.89 6.86 11.70
C GLU A 298 1.89 8.03 11.79
N ILE A 299 1.54 8.49 12.99
CA ILE A 299 0.76 9.74 13.16
C ILE A 299 1.49 10.90 12.48
N VAL A 300 2.81 11.02 12.65
CA VAL A 300 3.64 12.04 11.96
C VAL A 300 3.43 11.96 10.44
N ARG A 301 3.57 10.76 9.83
CA ARG A 301 3.39 10.56 8.38
C ARG A 301 1.97 10.89 7.93
N GLN A 302 0.95 10.46 8.66
CA GLN A 302 -0.45 10.72 8.31
C GLN A 302 -0.82 12.20 8.45
N VAL A 303 -0.35 12.88 9.51
CA VAL A 303 -0.56 14.33 9.71
C VAL A 303 0.15 15.14 8.61
N ALA A 304 1.33 14.72 8.17
CA ALA A 304 2.06 15.39 7.10
C ALA A 304 1.26 15.47 5.79
N LYS A 305 0.46 14.45 5.48
CA LYS A 305 -0.44 14.43 4.30
C LYS A 305 -1.54 15.48 4.35
N MET A 306 -1.83 16.03 5.54
CA MET A 306 -2.89 17.02 5.77
C MET A 306 -2.36 18.47 5.72
N TYR A 307 -1.14 18.69 5.24
CA TYR A 307 -0.51 20.01 5.04
C TYR A 307 -0.53 20.88 6.31
N PRO A 308 0.01 20.42 7.45
CA PRO A 308 0.14 21.25 8.64
C PRO A 308 1.15 22.38 8.40
N ASN A 309 1.01 23.48 9.16
CA ASN A 309 2.00 24.58 9.10
C ASN A 309 3.36 24.12 9.66
N LYS A 310 3.35 23.35 10.76
CA LYS A 310 4.56 22.86 11.42
C LYS A 310 4.29 21.58 12.20
N LEU A 311 5.24 20.63 12.18
CA LEU A 311 5.25 19.42 13.02
C LEU A 311 6.32 19.53 14.10
N LEU A 312 5.93 19.28 15.35
CA LEU A 312 6.84 19.22 16.50
C LEU A 312 6.96 17.74 16.92
N LEU A 313 8.14 17.16 16.70
CA LEU A 313 8.40 15.74 16.91
C LEU A 313 9.09 15.54 18.25
N VAL A 314 8.30 15.32 19.31
CA VAL A 314 8.79 15.21 20.68
C VAL A 314 9.04 13.76 21.06
N GLY A 315 10.22 13.47 21.58
CA GLY A 315 10.58 12.14 22.11
C GLY A 315 11.84 12.15 22.95
N LYS A 316 11.92 11.20 23.90
CA LYS A 316 13.09 11.06 24.78
C LYS A 316 14.28 10.39 24.09
N GLY A 317 14.00 9.46 23.16
CA GLY A 317 15.04 8.70 22.45
C GLY A 317 15.56 9.45 21.23
N GLU A 318 16.81 9.92 21.27
CA GLU A 318 17.48 10.63 20.18
C GLU A 318 17.41 9.85 18.86
N ASN A 319 17.87 8.60 18.85
CA ASN A 319 17.90 7.78 17.63
C ASN A 319 16.54 7.64 16.96
N SER A 320 15.48 7.43 17.75
CA SER A 320 14.13 7.27 17.20
C SER A 320 13.56 8.57 16.61
N ILE A 321 13.93 9.72 17.15
CA ILE A 321 13.58 11.03 16.58
C ILE A 321 14.42 11.30 15.33
N TYR A 322 15.70 10.92 15.34
CA TYR A 322 16.55 11.03 14.16
C TYR A 322 16.00 10.20 12.98
N GLU A 323 15.64 8.93 13.23
CA GLU A 323 15.07 8.05 12.19
C GLU A 323 13.83 8.67 11.52
N ILE A 324 12.84 9.08 12.32
CA ILE A 324 11.62 9.69 11.75
C ILE A 324 11.91 11.02 11.03
N MET A 325 12.89 11.79 11.49
CA MET A 325 13.30 13.01 10.79
C MET A 325 13.89 12.71 9.42
N GLN A 326 14.71 11.67 9.29
CA GLN A 326 15.26 11.24 7.99
C GLN A 326 14.15 10.82 7.02
N ASP A 327 13.22 9.97 7.46
CA ASP A 327 12.06 9.58 6.66
C ASP A 327 11.29 10.80 6.17
N MET A 328 10.97 11.71 7.08
CA MET A 328 10.19 12.91 6.77
C MET A 328 10.93 13.92 5.90
N ASN A 329 12.27 13.94 5.91
CA ASN A 329 13.06 14.77 5.02
C ASN A 329 13.03 14.24 3.58
N LEU A 330 12.98 12.92 3.41
CA LEU A 330 12.87 12.28 2.10
C LEU A 330 11.46 12.43 1.52
N GLU A 331 10.41 12.14 2.30
CA GLU A 331 9.03 12.11 1.83
C GLU A 331 8.40 13.51 1.71
N TYR A 332 8.71 14.41 2.67
CA TYR A 332 8.12 15.76 2.76
C TYR A 332 9.18 16.83 2.97
N PRO A 333 10.09 17.09 2.02
CA PRO A 333 11.24 18.01 2.20
C PRO A 333 10.80 19.45 2.52
N GLN A 334 9.68 19.91 2.00
CA GLN A 334 9.19 21.29 2.17
C GLN A 334 8.43 21.52 3.48
N LEU A 335 8.00 20.46 4.18
CA LEU A 335 7.26 20.59 5.42
C LEU A 335 8.17 21.08 6.55
N LYS A 336 7.74 22.09 7.31
CA LYS A 336 8.45 22.56 8.50
C LYS A 336 8.34 21.53 9.63
N LYS A 337 9.47 20.93 10.01
CA LYS A 337 9.58 19.90 11.05
C LYS A 337 10.61 20.32 12.08
N VAL A 338 10.30 20.13 13.35
CA VAL A 338 11.20 20.46 14.46
C VAL A 338 11.39 19.21 15.32
N PRO A 339 12.59 18.58 15.33
CA PRO A 339 12.91 17.51 16.26
C PRO A 339 13.13 18.09 17.66
N ILE A 340 12.51 17.49 18.66
CA ILE A 340 12.60 17.93 20.07
C ILE A 340 12.91 16.73 20.94
N ILE A 341 14.12 16.72 21.52
CA ILE A 341 14.49 15.72 22.51
C ILE A 341 14.03 16.24 23.88
N ALA A 342 12.98 15.59 24.41
CA ALA A 342 12.43 15.92 25.72
C ALA A 342 11.74 14.71 26.36
N ASP A 343 11.81 14.64 27.70
CA ASP A 343 11.01 13.72 28.50
C ASP A 343 9.64 14.37 28.76
N VAL A 344 8.55 13.63 28.57
CA VAL A 344 7.19 14.12 28.82
C VAL A 344 6.91 14.42 30.30
N ARG A 345 7.76 13.96 31.22
CA ARG A 345 7.70 14.18 32.67
C ARG A 345 8.34 15.50 33.10
N ASP A 346 9.13 16.12 32.22
CA ASP A 346 9.84 17.38 32.48
C ASP A 346 8.88 18.55 32.21
N GLU A 347 8.21 18.99 33.27
CA GLU A 347 7.19 20.05 33.21
C GLU A 347 7.75 21.36 32.69
N GLU A 348 8.94 21.79 33.17
CA GLU A 348 9.57 23.04 32.77
C GLU A 348 9.89 23.02 31.26
N ARG A 349 10.50 21.94 30.80
CA ARG A 349 10.86 21.76 29.39
C ARG A 349 9.63 21.72 28.49
N ILE A 350 8.59 20.97 28.87
CA ILE A 350 7.33 20.87 28.11
C ILE A 350 6.61 22.21 28.09
N ASN A 351 6.56 22.94 29.22
CA ASN A 351 5.96 24.27 29.27
C ASN A 351 6.69 25.25 28.34
N ALA A 352 8.03 25.27 28.34
CA ALA A 352 8.82 26.11 27.45
C ALA A 352 8.58 25.77 25.95
N ILE A 353 8.46 24.49 25.61
CA ILE A 353 8.14 24.05 24.25
C ILE A 353 6.76 24.56 23.82
N MET A 354 5.72 24.38 24.64
CA MET A 354 4.37 24.81 24.32
C MET A 354 4.22 26.33 24.26
N ASP A 355 4.93 27.06 25.14
CA ASP A 355 4.95 28.53 25.11
C ASP A 355 5.57 29.07 23.83
N TYR A 356 6.72 28.51 23.44
CA TYR A 356 7.46 28.97 22.26
C TYR A 356 6.75 28.64 20.94
N PHE A 357 6.28 27.40 20.80
CA PHE A 357 5.71 26.92 19.52
C PHE A 357 4.20 27.08 19.41
N LYS A 358 3.47 27.22 20.50
CA LYS A 358 2.00 27.41 20.60
C LYS A 358 1.24 26.41 19.72
N PRO A 359 1.39 25.09 19.94
CA PRO A 359 0.71 24.08 19.16
C PRO A 359 -0.81 24.19 19.34
N GLN A 360 -1.57 24.04 18.25
CA GLN A 360 -3.03 23.98 18.29
C GLN A 360 -3.56 22.57 18.50
N VAL A 361 -2.79 21.55 18.09
CA VAL A 361 -3.18 20.15 18.22
C VAL A 361 -2.04 19.35 18.86
N VAL A 362 -2.40 18.51 19.81
CA VAL A 362 -1.46 17.59 20.48
C VAL A 362 -1.93 16.15 20.33
N PHE A 363 -1.04 15.30 19.80
CA PHE A 363 -1.19 13.84 19.87
C PHE A 363 -0.23 13.29 20.92
N HIS A 364 -0.76 12.70 21.97
CA HIS A 364 0.02 12.13 23.06
C HIS A 364 0.15 10.61 22.90
N ALA A 365 1.26 10.16 22.26
CA ALA A 365 1.57 8.75 22.04
C ALA A 365 2.77 8.24 22.88
N ALA A 366 3.33 9.08 23.75
CA ALA A 366 4.42 8.69 24.65
C ALA A 366 3.87 7.87 25.82
N ALA A 367 4.25 6.59 25.92
CA ALA A 367 3.90 5.71 27.03
C ALA A 367 4.85 4.49 27.09
N HIS A 368 5.06 3.94 28.28
CA HIS A 368 5.60 2.59 28.45
C HIS A 368 4.48 1.56 28.22
N LYS A 369 4.69 0.62 27.28
CA LYS A 369 3.65 -0.32 26.81
C LYS A 369 3.91 -1.80 27.15
N HIS A 370 5.14 -2.16 27.50
CA HIS A 370 5.51 -3.57 27.73
C HIS A 370 5.01 -4.04 29.09
N VAL A 371 3.95 -4.84 29.08
CA VAL A 371 3.29 -5.34 30.29
C VAL A 371 4.27 -6.00 31.26
N PRO A 372 5.06 -7.04 30.87
CA PRO A 372 5.95 -7.69 31.84
C PRO A 372 6.98 -6.74 32.45
N LEU A 373 7.55 -5.82 31.65
CA LEU A 373 8.55 -4.87 32.17
C LEU A 373 7.95 -3.92 33.21
N MET A 374 6.70 -3.51 33.01
CA MET A 374 6.02 -2.62 33.96
C MET A 374 5.57 -3.35 35.24
N GLU A 375 5.38 -4.66 35.18
CA GLU A 375 5.18 -5.46 36.39
C GLU A 375 6.43 -5.50 37.29
N TYR A 376 7.64 -5.51 36.69
CA TYR A 376 8.90 -5.37 37.41
C TYR A 376 9.20 -3.93 37.83
N GLN A 377 8.61 -2.93 37.19
CA GLN A 377 8.91 -1.51 37.37
C GLN A 377 7.62 -0.67 37.58
N PRO A 378 6.78 -0.99 38.62
CA PRO A 378 5.49 -0.31 38.80
C PRO A 378 5.60 1.21 38.97
N ALA A 379 6.58 1.67 39.76
CA ALA A 379 6.81 3.09 40.01
C ALA A 379 7.19 3.84 38.71
N GLU A 380 7.97 3.22 37.82
CA GLU A 380 8.35 3.82 36.54
C GLU A 380 7.14 3.89 35.60
N ALA A 381 6.25 2.87 35.61
CA ALA A 381 5.01 2.90 34.86
C ALA A 381 4.12 4.07 35.29
N VAL A 382 3.98 4.30 36.60
CA VAL A 382 3.22 5.43 37.18
C VAL A 382 3.84 6.77 36.74
N ARG A 383 5.16 6.93 36.92
CA ARG A 383 5.85 8.17 36.54
C ARG A 383 5.72 8.48 35.06
N ASN A 384 5.94 7.49 34.21
CA ASN A 384 5.89 7.76 32.76
C ASN A 384 4.48 7.91 32.23
N ASN A 385 3.55 7.00 32.59
CA ASN A 385 2.24 6.96 31.98
C ASN A 385 1.24 7.90 32.66
N ILE A 386 1.33 8.10 33.97
CA ILE A 386 0.41 8.99 34.72
C ILE A 386 0.99 10.40 34.78
N LEU A 387 2.20 10.59 35.39
CA LEU A 387 2.81 11.90 35.50
C LEU A 387 3.08 12.52 34.12
N GLY A 388 3.66 11.74 33.18
CA GLY A 388 3.91 12.24 31.82
C GLY A 388 2.64 12.71 31.12
N THR A 389 1.53 11.94 31.23
CA THR A 389 0.23 12.38 30.67
C THR A 389 -0.30 13.62 31.39
N LYS A 390 -0.19 13.67 32.75
CA LYS A 390 -0.59 14.83 33.55
C LYS A 390 0.14 16.09 33.08
N VAL A 391 1.46 16.07 33.02
CA VAL A 391 2.29 17.21 32.61
C VAL A 391 1.89 17.71 31.22
N ILE A 392 1.78 16.82 30.22
CA ILE A 392 1.43 17.21 28.86
C ILE A 392 0.01 17.78 28.80
N ALA A 393 -0.97 17.18 29.50
CA ALA A 393 -2.37 17.61 29.46
C ALA A 393 -2.58 18.96 30.19
N GLU A 394 -2.01 19.14 31.38
CA GLU A 394 -2.08 20.40 32.14
C GLU A 394 -1.41 21.56 31.36
N THR A 395 -0.25 21.28 30.76
CA THR A 395 0.45 22.27 29.95
C THR A 395 -0.33 22.61 28.67
N ALA A 396 -0.96 21.61 28.02
CA ALA A 396 -1.83 21.84 26.87
C ALA A 396 -3.04 22.72 27.22
N ALA A 397 -3.68 22.49 28.37
CA ALA A 397 -4.77 23.31 28.88
C ALA A 397 -4.31 24.75 29.17
N LYS A 398 -3.17 24.92 29.86
CA LYS A 398 -2.58 26.22 30.19
C LYS A 398 -2.30 27.06 28.93
N HIS A 399 -1.79 26.43 27.86
CA HIS A 399 -1.48 27.11 26.60
C HIS A 399 -2.65 27.09 25.57
N LYS A 400 -3.86 26.71 26.02
CA LYS A 400 -5.11 26.76 25.23
C LYS A 400 -5.00 25.99 23.90
N VAL A 401 -4.40 24.80 23.94
CA VAL A 401 -4.41 23.86 22.80
C VAL A 401 -5.86 23.58 22.40
N GLU A 402 -6.17 23.60 21.12
CA GLU A 402 -7.55 23.41 20.64
C GLU A 402 -8.03 21.96 20.86
N THR A 403 -7.16 20.98 20.58
CA THR A 403 -7.51 19.54 20.69
C THR A 403 -6.32 18.74 21.17
N PHE A 404 -6.60 17.89 22.16
CA PHE A 404 -5.64 16.94 22.75
C PHE A 404 -6.15 15.51 22.56
N VAL A 405 -5.39 14.69 21.85
CA VAL A 405 -5.75 13.30 21.56
C VAL A 405 -4.73 12.38 22.25
N MET A 406 -5.20 11.63 23.27
CA MET A 406 -4.39 10.64 23.97
C MET A 406 -4.52 9.26 23.33
N ILE A 407 -3.42 8.62 23.05
CA ILE A 407 -3.39 7.21 22.63
C ILE A 407 -3.58 6.32 23.86
N SER A 408 -4.61 5.46 23.84
CA SER A 408 -4.89 4.48 24.88
C SER A 408 -4.88 3.04 24.34
N THR A 409 -5.38 2.09 25.13
CA THR A 409 -5.25 0.66 24.84
C THR A 409 -6.46 -0.12 25.37
N ASP A 410 -6.75 -1.28 24.77
CA ASP A 410 -7.68 -2.30 25.27
C ASP A 410 -7.33 -2.78 26.70
N LYS A 411 -6.07 -2.73 27.08
CA LYS A 411 -5.59 -3.15 28.41
C LYS A 411 -5.99 -2.21 29.55
N ALA A 412 -6.51 -1.03 29.24
CA ALA A 412 -7.12 -0.12 30.21
C ALA A 412 -8.53 -0.56 30.67
N VAL A 413 -9.13 -1.56 29.97
CA VAL A 413 -10.43 -2.15 30.33
C VAL A 413 -10.20 -3.31 31.29
N ASN A 414 -10.85 -3.27 32.47
CA ASN A 414 -10.70 -4.29 33.52
C ASN A 414 -9.23 -4.73 33.66
N PRO A 415 -8.30 -3.80 34.01
CA PRO A 415 -6.89 -4.07 33.89
C PRO A 415 -6.43 -5.21 34.79
N THR A 416 -5.52 -6.07 34.28
CA THR A 416 -4.81 -7.11 35.06
C THR A 416 -3.34 -6.79 35.21
N SER A 417 -2.91 -5.69 34.63
CA SER A 417 -1.52 -5.25 34.63
C SER A 417 -1.35 -3.82 35.13
N VAL A 418 -0.21 -3.54 35.72
CA VAL A 418 0.22 -2.18 36.11
C VAL A 418 0.13 -1.23 34.92
N MET A 419 0.64 -1.64 33.75
CA MET A 419 0.60 -0.83 32.54
C MET A 419 -0.84 -0.46 32.15
N GLY A 420 -1.74 -1.44 32.10
CA GLY A 420 -3.16 -1.21 31.79
C GLY A 420 -3.83 -0.29 32.80
N CYS A 421 -3.56 -0.50 34.11
CA CYS A 421 -4.08 0.33 35.18
C CYS A 421 -3.59 1.79 35.07
N THR A 422 -2.29 2.02 34.78
CA THR A 422 -1.75 3.37 34.59
C THR A 422 -2.38 4.09 33.40
N LYS A 423 -2.71 3.36 32.30
CA LYS A 423 -3.42 3.93 31.15
C LYS A 423 -4.87 4.27 31.49
N ARG A 424 -5.54 3.45 32.32
CA ARG A 424 -6.88 3.74 32.80
C ARG A 424 -6.93 5.03 33.62
N ILE A 425 -5.98 5.21 34.55
CA ILE A 425 -5.89 6.44 35.35
C ILE A 425 -5.60 7.65 34.45
N ALA A 426 -4.75 7.50 33.43
CA ALA A 426 -4.49 8.55 32.46
C ALA A 426 -5.77 8.93 31.66
N GLU A 427 -6.60 7.96 31.26
CA GLU A 427 -7.91 8.24 30.64
C GLU A 427 -8.82 9.05 31.56
N MET A 428 -8.96 8.62 32.81
CA MET A 428 -9.78 9.32 33.81
C MET A 428 -9.30 10.78 33.99
N PHE A 429 -7.98 10.98 34.04
CA PHE A 429 -7.38 12.31 34.14
C PHE A 429 -7.68 13.18 32.92
N VAL A 430 -7.51 12.66 31.71
CA VAL A 430 -7.74 13.36 30.45
C VAL A 430 -9.23 13.74 30.29
N GLN A 431 -10.15 12.83 30.63
CA GLN A 431 -11.60 13.13 30.62
C GLN A 431 -11.95 14.27 31.57
N ARG A 432 -11.33 14.27 32.74
CA ARG A 432 -11.51 15.32 33.72
C ARG A 432 -11.01 16.68 33.20
N MET A 433 -9.80 16.73 32.60
CA MET A 433 -9.23 17.96 32.05
C MET A 433 -10.14 18.64 31.02
N ASN A 434 -10.95 17.87 30.31
CA ASN A 434 -11.93 18.41 29.38
C ASN A 434 -13.00 19.30 30.05
N LYS A 435 -13.35 19.02 31.31
CA LYS A 435 -14.34 19.81 32.08
C LYS A 435 -13.75 21.09 32.67
N GLU A 436 -12.43 21.21 32.71
CA GLU A 436 -11.70 22.28 33.38
C GLU A 436 -11.05 23.29 32.44
N SER A 437 -11.07 23.02 31.15
CA SER A 437 -10.38 23.87 30.17
C SER A 437 -11.17 24.02 28.87
N SER A 438 -10.76 24.98 28.04
CA SER A 438 -11.29 25.16 26.68
C SER A 438 -10.73 24.14 25.68
N THR A 439 -9.73 23.36 26.05
CA THR A 439 -9.12 22.33 25.21
C THR A 439 -10.04 21.11 25.13
N ARG A 440 -10.30 20.62 23.93
CA ARG A 440 -11.03 19.36 23.72
C ARG A 440 -10.11 18.19 24.00
N PHE A 441 -10.32 17.52 25.11
CA PHE A 441 -9.54 16.35 25.51
C PHE A 441 -10.27 15.07 25.15
N VAL A 442 -9.60 14.15 24.44
CA VAL A 442 -10.15 12.82 24.10
C VAL A 442 -9.09 11.75 24.23
N ALA A 443 -9.52 10.53 24.47
CA ALA A 443 -8.67 9.33 24.44
C ALA A 443 -9.15 8.37 23.34
N VAL A 444 -8.22 7.59 22.76
CA VAL A 444 -8.55 6.60 21.73
C VAL A 444 -7.98 5.24 22.12
N ARG A 445 -8.86 4.27 22.38
CA ARG A 445 -8.55 2.88 22.72
C ARG A 445 -8.47 2.02 21.46
N PHE A 446 -7.44 1.23 21.36
CA PHE A 446 -7.34 0.13 20.39
C PHE A 446 -6.46 -1.00 20.93
N GLY A 447 -6.56 -2.17 20.31
CA GLY A 447 -5.80 -3.35 20.70
C GLY A 447 -4.39 -3.38 20.13
N ASN A 448 -3.88 -4.58 19.80
CA ASN A 448 -2.52 -4.70 19.30
C ASN A 448 -2.42 -4.20 17.85
N VAL A 449 -1.29 -3.60 17.52
CA VAL A 449 -0.94 -3.23 16.16
C VAL A 449 0.18 -4.11 15.62
N LEU A 450 0.02 -4.56 14.37
CA LEU A 450 0.98 -5.46 13.71
C LEU A 450 2.32 -4.78 13.50
N GLY A 451 3.40 -5.53 13.62
CA GLY A 451 4.74 -5.05 13.31
C GLY A 451 5.31 -3.98 14.25
N SER A 452 4.59 -3.59 15.33
CA SER A 452 5.11 -2.59 16.28
C SER A 452 6.36 -3.08 16.98
N ARG A 453 7.30 -2.16 17.29
CA ARG A 453 8.58 -2.47 17.96
C ARG A 453 8.34 -3.24 19.27
N GLY A 454 9.03 -4.37 19.42
CA GLY A 454 8.93 -5.26 20.59
C GLY A 454 7.62 -6.06 20.68
N SER A 455 6.80 -6.12 19.62
CA SER A 455 5.60 -6.95 19.56
C SER A 455 5.91 -8.38 19.14
N VAL A 456 4.88 -9.24 19.16
CA VAL A 456 4.97 -10.68 18.92
C VAL A 456 5.47 -11.02 17.50
N ILE A 457 5.09 -10.28 16.46
CA ILE A 457 5.46 -10.57 15.07
C ILE A 457 6.96 -10.38 14.81
N PRO A 458 7.59 -9.23 15.14
CA PRO A 458 9.05 -9.09 15.07
C PRO A 458 9.82 -10.15 15.88
N LEU A 459 9.28 -10.55 17.04
CA LEU A 459 9.87 -11.62 17.84
C LEU A 459 9.82 -12.95 17.08
N PHE A 460 8.66 -13.35 16.55
CA PHE A 460 8.51 -14.59 15.80
C PHE A 460 9.40 -14.60 14.54
N LYS A 461 9.41 -13.52 13.76
CA LYS A 461 10.31 -13.40 12.59
C LYS A 461 11.77 -13.60 12.98
N LYS A 462 12.22 -13.00 14.12
CA LYS A 462 13.58 -13.16 14.62
C LYS A 462 13.87 -14.61 15.10
N GLN A 463 12.89 -15.27 15.73
CA GLN A 463 13.04 -16.65 16.18
C GLN A 463 13.09 -17.60 14.99
N ILE A 464 12.21 -17.44 13.99
CA ILE A 464 12.22 -18.24 12.75
C ILE A 464 13.55 -18.08 12.01
N ALA A 465 14.06 -16.85 11.86
CA ALA A 465 15.33 -16.59 11.21
C ALA A 465 16.55 -17.24 11.92
N LYS A 466 16.39 -17.58 13.22
CA LYS A 466 17.39 -18.32 14.00
C LYS A 466 17.21 -19.84 14.01
N GLY A 467 16.20 -20.37 13.29
CA GLY A 467 15.88 -21.80 13.30
C GLY A 467 14.95 -22.24 14.43
N GLY A 468 14.32 -21.31 15.15
CA GLY A 468 13.37 -21.59 16.23
C GLY A 468 14.02 -21.75 17.62
N PRO A 469 13.26 -22.24 18.63
CA PRO A 469 11.81 -22.43 18.56
C PRO A 469 11.06 -21.10 18.58
N VAL A 470 9.83 -21.09 18.02
CA VAL A 470 8.89 -19.97 18.17
C VAL A 470 8.17 -20.11 19.52
N THR A 471 8.22 -19.07 20.35
CA THR A 471 7.67 -19.11 21.71
C THR A 471 6.29 -18.46 21.78
N VAL A 472 5.27 -19.20 22.21
CA VAL A 472 3.91 -18.74 22.44
C VAL A 472 3.58 -18.90 23.93
N THR A 473 2.94 -17.90 24.52
CA THR A 473 2.66 -17.92 25.96
C THR A 473 1.57 -18.89 26.34
N ASP A 474 0.52 -19.03 25.49
CA ASP A 474 -0.56 -20.00 25.69
C ASP A 474 -1.21 -20.34 24.35
N ALA A 475 -1.64 -21.60 24.16
CA ALA A 475 -2.23 -22.10 22.92
C ALA A 475 -3.59 -21.43 22.60
N GLU A 476 -4.37 -21.07 23.63
CA GLU A 476 -5.68 -20.45 23.47
C GLU A 476 -5.64 -18.92 23.46
N MET A 477 -4.47 -18.32 23.67
CA MET A 477 -4.33 -16.86 23.70
C MET A 477 -4.82 -16.21 22.41
N LYS A 478 -5.72 -15.24 22.56
CA LYS A 478 -6.27 -14.44 21.45
C LYS A 478 -5.98 -12.97 21.64
N ARG A 479 -5.70 -12.29 20.54
CA ARG A 479 -5.48 -10.84 20.50
C ARG A 479 -6.20 -10.22 19.32
N TYR A 480 -6.67 -8.99 19.52
CA TYR A 480 -7.12 -8.17 18.41
C TYR A 480 -5.93 -7.55 17.70
N PHE A 481 -5.99 -7.50 16.38
CA PHE A 481 -4.94 -6.88 15.56
C PHE A 481 -5.49 -5.89 14.55
N MET A 482 -4.72 -4.83 14.34
CA MET A 482 -4.94 -3.80 13.35
C MET A 482 -3.59 -3.43 12.73
N THR A 483 -3.55 -2.87 11.53
CA THR A 483 -2.32 -2.33 10.99
C THR A 483 -1.98 -0.98 11.64
N ILE A 484 -0.71 -0.60 11.67
CA ILE A 484 -0.29 0.69 12.24
C ILE A 484 -0.88 1.86 11.45
N PRO A 485 -0.90 1.87 10.09
CA PRO A 485 -1.56 2.91 9.32
C PRO A 485 -3.06 3.01 9.61
N GLU A 486 -3.78 1.86 9.68
CA GLU A 486 -5.22 1.84 10.00
C GLU A 486 -5.51 2.48 11.37
N ALA A 487 -4.76 2.07 12.41
CA ALA A 487 -4.91 2.63 13.76
C ALA A 487 -4.66 4.14 13.77
N SER A 488 -3.58 4.60 13.12
CA SER A 488 -3.22 6.02 13.09
C SER A 488 -4.24 6.86 12.32
N GLN A 489 -4.76 6.35 11.21
CA GLN A 489 -5.83 7.02 10.45
C GLN A 489 -7.10 7.17 11.28
N LEU A 490 -7.53 6.10 11.97
CA LEU A 490 -8.70 6.16 12.85
C LEU A 490 -8.49 7.08 14.06
N VAL A 491 -7.27 7.22 14.57
CA VAL A 491 -6.91 8.21 15.61
C VAL A 491 -7.10 9.63 15.09
N LEU A 492 -6.65 9.94 13.86
CA LEU A 492 -6.87 11.25 13.25
C LEU A 492 -8.36 11.52 13.06
N GLN A 493 -9.12 10.53 12.59
CA GLN A 493 -10.56 10.63 12.41
C GLN A 493 -11.29 10.87 13.74
N ALA A 494 -10.91 10.17 14.81
CA ALA A 494 -11.44 10.38 16.15
C ALA A 494 -11.16 11.82 16.65
N GLY A 495 -9.94 12.33 16.42
CA GLY A 495 -9.59 13.71 16.73
C GLY A 495 -10.43 14.74 15.97
N ALA A 496 -10.73 14.50 14.70
CA ALA A 496 -11.60 15.38 13.90
C ALA A 496 -13.06 15.37 14.38
N MET A 497 -13.53 14.24 14.94
CA MET A 497 -14.90 14.07 15.48
C MET A 497 -15.04 14.50 16.95
N ALA A 498 -13.93 14.82 17.61
CA ALA A 498 -13.87 15.13 19.04
C ALA A 498 -14.75 16.34 19.40
N LYS A 499 -15.67 16.14 20.34
CA LYS A 499 -16.45 17.20 21.02
C LYS A 499 -15.85 17.57 22.37
N GLY A 500 -15.13 16.60 22.97
CA GLY A 500 -14.41 16.71 24.24
C GLY A 500 -14.99 15.79 25.32
N GLY A 501 -14.11 15.07 26.02
CA GLY A 501 -14.44 14.12 27.09
C GLY A 501 -14.69 12.68 26.61
N GLU A 502 -14.69 12.43 25.30
CA GLU A 502 -14.93 11.09 24.78
C GLU A 502 -13.73 10.16 24.98
N VAL A 503 -14.03 8.89 25.24
CA VAL A 503 -13.10 7.79 25.03
C VAL A 503 -13.57 7.00 23.82
N PHE A 504 -12.92 7.23 22.70
CA PHE A 504 -13.17 6.50 21.47
C PHE A 504 -12.60 5.08 21.53
N VAL A 505 -13.32 4.13 20.96
CA VAL A 505 -12.92 2.73 20.83
C VAL A 505 -12.94 2.35 19.36
N LEU A 506 -11.80 1.86 18.86
CA LEU A 506 -11.69 1.45 17.47
C LEU A 506 -12.19 0.02 17.26
N ASP A 507 -12.88 -0.22 16.13
CA ASP A 507 -13.29 -1.57 15.72
C ASP A 507 -12.07 -2.43 15.38
N MET A 508 -11.77 -3.37 16.26
CA MET A 508 -10.64 -4.28 16.09
C MET A 508 -10.98 -5.54 15.26
N GLY A 509 -12.23 -5.68 14.81
CA GLY A 509 -12.69 -6.87 14.10
C GLY A 509 -12.65 -8.15 14.95
N LYS A 510 -12.30 -9.28 14.35
CA LYS A 510 -12.24 -10.57 15.03
C LYS A 510 -10.89 -10.81 15.71
N PRO A 511 -10.86 -11.39 16.91
CA PRO A 511 -9.61 -11.76 17.58
C PRO A 511 -8.92 -12.92 16.86
N VAL A 512 -7.59 -12.91 16.86
CA VAL A 512 -6.73 -13.91 16.23
C VAL A 512 -6.00 -14.72 17.31
N ARG A 513 -5.98 -16.06 17.18
CA ARG A 513 -5.17 -16.93 18.05
C ARG A 513 -3.68 -16.74 17.74
N ILE A 514 -2.89 -16.48 18.78
CA ILE A 514 -1.45 -16.25 18.65
C ILE A 514 -0.73 -17.51 18.14
N TYR A 515 -1.20 -18.69 18.53
CA TYR A 515 -0.68 -19.97 18.06
C TYR A 515 -0.87 -20.17 16.54
N ASP A 516 -2.05 -19.81 16.02
CA ASP A 516 -2.31 -19.90 14.58
C ASP A 516 -1.46 -18.85 13.81
N LEU A 517 -1.28 -17.66 14.38
CA LEU A 517 -0.40 -16.64 13.84
C LEU A 517 1.06 -17.12 13.74
N ALA A 518 1.54 -17.85 14.75
CA ALA A 518 2.88 -18.46 14.74
C ALA A 518 3.01 -19.49 13.61
N LYS A 519 2.03 -20.39 13.47
CA LYS A 519 1.99 -21.37 12.37
C LYS A 519 2.00 -20.70 11.00
N ASP A 520 1.21 -19.65 10.84
CA ASP A 520 1.12 -18.90 9.58
C ASP A 520 2.45 -18.24 9.22
N LEU A 521 3.12 -17.60 10.19
CA LEU A 521 4.43 -16.99 9.98
C LEU A 521 5.51 -18.01 9.60
N ILE A 522 5.53 -19.18 10.24
CA ILE A 522 6.46 -20.26 9.90
C ILE A 522 6.24 -20.69 8.45
N LYS A 523 4.97 -20.92 8.04
CA LYS A 523 4.63 -21.29 6.66
C LYS A 523 4.99 -20.22 5.64
N LEU A 524 4.67 -18.96 5.92
CA LEU A 524 5.03 -17.83 5.05
C LEU A 524 6.55 -17.66 4.92
N SER A 525 7.32 -18.14 5.89
CA SER A 525 8.79 -18.17 5.84
C SER A 525 9.35 -19.38 5.10
N GLY A 526 8.50 -20.27 4.56
CA GLY A 526 8.88 -21.46 3.78
C GLY A 526 9.21 -22.69 4.64
N PHE A 527 8.83 -22.71 5.92
CA PHE A 527 9.09 -23.82 6.84
C PHE A 527 7.80 -24.56 7.22
N ILE A 528 7.92 -25.79 7.66
CA ILE A 528 6.81 -26.61 8.16
C ILE A 528 6.75 -26.48 9.69
N PRO A 529 5.62 -26.00 10.26
CA PRO A 529 5.43 -25.92 11.70
C PRO A 529 5.59 -27.28 12.37
N ASP A 530 6.21 -27.30 13.53
CA ASP A 530 6.47 -28.46 14.40
C ASP A 530 7.37 -29.56 13.75
N LYS A 531 7.77 -29.39 12.48
CA LYS A 531 8.75 -30.25 11.80
C LYS A 531 10.10 -29.55 11.62
N ASP A 532 10.10 -28.37 10.98
CA ASP A 532 11.31 -27.57 10.75
C ASP A 532 11.53 -26.54 11.87
N ILE A 533 10.42 -25.97 12.38
CA ILE A 533 10.42 -24.96 13.44
C ILE A 533 9.40 -25.38 14.51
N GLU A 534 9.88 -25.68 15.71
CA GLU A 534 9.05 -26.02 16.88
C GLU A 534 8.29 -24.79 17.40
N ILE A 535 7.03 -24.99 17.86
CA ILE A 535 6.26 -23.99 18.60
C ILE A 535 6.21 -24.38 20.08
N LYS A 536 6.93 -23.66 20.93
CA LYS A 536 7.04 -23.93 22.36
C LYS A 536 6.08 -23.07 23.17
N ILE A 537 5.29 -23.70 24.05
CA ILE A 537 4.43 -23.01 25.01
C ILE A 537 5.26 -22.66 26.25
N THR A 538 5.25 -21.36 26.66
CA THR A 538 6.09 -20.85 27.75
C THR A 538 5.33 -20.52 29.03
N GLY A 539 4.00 -20.51 29.02
CA GLY A 539 3.17 -20.02 30.11
C GLY A 539 2.90 -18.51 30.03
N LEU A 540 1.84 -18.06 30.71
CA LEU A 540 1.48 -16.64 30.79
C LEU A 540 2.55 -15.84 31.52
N ARG A 541 2.84 -14.65 31.04
CA ARG A 541 3.76 -13.71 31.67
C ARG A 541 3.02 -12.85 32.71
N PRO A 542 3.74 -12.25 33.68
CA PRO A 542 3.11 -11.37 34.66
C PRO A 542 2.27 -10.27 34.01
N GLY A 543 1.06 -10.04 34.54
CA GLY A 543 0.14 -9.02 34.06
C GLY A 543 -0.63 -9.35 32.78
N GLU A 544 -0.35 -10.47 32.11
CA GLU A 544 -1.05 -10.83 30.86
C GLU A 544 -2.42 -11.43 31.09
N LYS A 545 -3.39 -11.07 30.21
CA LYS A 545 -4.69 -11.74 30.08
C LYS A 545 -4.62 -12.83 29.00
N LEU A 546 -5.43 -13.87 29.16
CA LEU A 546 -5.64 -14.87 28.09
C LEU A 546 -6.42 -14.23 26.91
N PHE A 547 -7.43 -13.43 27.22
CA PHE A 547 -8.27 -12.70 26.27
C PHE A 547 -8.31 -11.23 26.67
N GLU A 548 -8.20 -10.33 25.68
CA GLU A 548 -8.35 -8.87 25.89
C GLU A 548 -9.78 -8.42 25.56
N GLU A 549 -10.24 -7.39 26.27
CA GLU A 549 -11.57 -6.81 26.13
C GLU A 549 -11.45 -5.38 25.58
N LEU A 550 -12.29 -5.02 24.64
CA LEU A 550 -12.34 -3.65 24.10
C LEU A 550 -13.20 -2.74 24.95
N LEU A 551 -14.20 -3.32 25.62
CA LEU A 551 -15.20 -2.67 26.44
C LEU A 551 -15.47 -3.53 27.67
N SER A 552 -15.75 -2.89 28.82
CA SER A 552 -16.27 -3.63 29.97
C SER A 552 -17.77 -3.92 29.80
N ALA A 553 -18.30 -4.87 30.55
CA ALA A 553 -19.73 -5.16 30.56
C ALA A 553 -20.58 -3.94 31.04
N GLU A 554 -19.95 -3.03 31.79
CA GLU A 554 -20.57 -1.80 32.32
C GLU A 554 -20.44 -0.61 31.34
N ASP A 555 -19.47 -0.65 30.38
CA ASP A 555 -19.27 0.41 29.39
C ASP A 555 -20.31 0.24 28.27
N GLY A 556 -21.40 1.01 28.29
CA GLY A 556 -22.29 1.15 27.15
C GLY A 556 -21.51 1.74 25.97
N THR A 557 -21.91 1.42 24.74
CA THR A 557 -21.34 2.04 23.54
C THR A 557 -22.33 2.95 22.84
N GLU A 558 -21.83 4.07 22.33
CA GLU A 558 -22.54 4.89 21.35
C GLU A 558 -21.87 4.77 19.98
N LYS A 559 -22.69 4.64 18.94
CA LYS A 559 -22.21 4.69 17.56
C LYS A 559 -21.83 6.13 17.20
N THR A 560 -20.76 6.28 16.44
CA THR A 560 -20.41 7.56 15.84
C THR A 560 -20.86 7.64 14.38
N THR A 561 -20.57 8.73 13.71
CA THR A 561 -20.79 8.88 12.26
C THR A 561 -19.86 7.97 11.44
N HIS A 562 -18.77 7.49 12.04
CA HIS A 562 -17.82 6.59 11.40
C HIS A 562 -18.04 5.14 11.85
N SER A 563 -18.21 4.22 10.89
CA SER A 563 -18.58 2.82 11.15
C SER A 563 -17.58 2.02 12.01
N LYS A 564 -16.30 2.43 12.00
CA LYS A 564 -15.20 1.76 12.74
C LYS A 564 -14.82 2.46 14.05
N ILE A 565 -15.57 3.51 14.49
CA ILE A 565 -15.27 4.27 15.72
C ILE A 565 -16.51 4.30 16.60
N PHE A 566 -16.35 3.90 17.86
CA PHE A 566 -17.40 3.92 18.89
C PHE A 566 -16.98 4.83 20.05
N ILE A 567 -17.91 5.25 20.88
CA ILE A 567 -17.65 6.00 22.12
C ILE A 567 -17.99 5.09 23.30
N ALA A 568 -17.07 4.92 24.24
CA ALA A 568 -17.32 4.24 25.50
C ALA A 568 -17.98 5.20 26.50
N LYS A 569 -19.08 4.77 27.14
CA LYS A 569 -19.74 5.49 28.24
C LYS A 569 -19.01 5.13 29.54
N ILE A 570 -18.12 5.98 29.98
CA ILE A 570 -17.35 5.76 31.20
C ILE A 570 -17.97 6.56 32.34
N LYS A 571 -18.07 5.93 33.53
CA LYS A 571 -18.54 6.59 34.74
C LYS A 571 -17.62 7.76 35.12
N ASP A 572 -18.26 8.83 35.56
CA ASP A 572 -17.56 10.03 36.05
C ASP A 572 -16.86 9.76 37.39
N VAL A 573 -15.70 10.38 37.56
CA VAL A 573 -14.89 10.23 38.77
C VAL A 573 -14.81 11.56 39.51
N ASP A 574 -14.87 11.51 40.84
CA ASP A 574 -14.71 12.71 41.67
C ASP A 574 -13.32 13.36 41.43
N LYS A 575 -13.38 14.67 41.17
CA LYS A 575 -12.24 15.49 40.82
C LYS A 575 -11.17 15.55 41.89
N ALA A 576 -11.57 15.94 43.10
CA ALA A 576 -10.65 16.22 44.20
C ALA A 576 -9.99 14.92 44.65
N GLU A 577 -10.77 13.84 44.65
CA GLU A 577 -10.30 12.52 45.02
C GLU A 577 -9.25 11.98 44.02
N LEU A 578 -9.54 12.02 42.70
CA LEU A 578 -8.58 11.55 41.68
C LEU A 578 -7.26 12.33 41.73
N GLN A 579 -7.32 13.66 41.92
CA GLN A 579 -6.10 14.48 41.99
C GLN A 579 -5.27 14.15 43.21
N ARG A 580 -5.91 14.00 44.38
CA ARG A 580 -5.23 13.59 45.60
C ARG A 580 -4.56 12.21 45.42
N GLN A 581 -5.32 11.25 44.91
CA GLN A 581 -4.82 9.89 44.66
C GLN A 581 -3.63 9.85 43.68
N ILE A 582 -3.63 10.70 42.64
CA ILE A 582 -2.51 10.83 41.71
C ILE A 582 -1.27 11.42 42.42
N VAL A 583 -1.45 12.46 43.26
CA VAL A 583 -0.34 13.03 44.02
C VAL A 583 0.23 11.98 44.99
N ASP A 584 -0.64 11.27 45.71
CA ASP A 584 -0.23 10.24 46.65
C ASP A 584 0.59 9.13 45.98
N ILE A 585 0.11 8.56 44.87
CA ILE A 585 0.78 7.45 44.21
C ILE A 585 2.14 7.85 43.62
N LEU A 586 2.31 9.11 43.22
CA LEU A 586 3.59 9.63 42.70
C LEU A 586 4.69 9.71 43.76
N GLN A 587 4.34 9.71 45.04
CA GLN A 587 5.30 9.69 46.16
C GLN A 587 5.75 8.26 46.51
N ILE A 588 5.03 7.23 46.03
CA ILE A 588 5.33 5.83 46.38
C ILE A 588 6.41 5.29 45.42
N THR A 589 7.45 4.71 45.98
CA THR A 589 8.57 4.11 45.22
C THR A 589 8.61 2.58 45.33
N GLU A 590 8.06 2.02 46.40
CA GLU A 590 7.98 0.57 46.60
C GLU A 590 6.95 -0.08 45.67
N GLY A 591 7.37 -1.10 44.91
CA GLY A 591 6.58 -1.72 43.85
C GLY A 591 5.24 -2.28 44.33
N ASP A 592 5.19 -3.00 45.45
CA ASP A 592 3.95 -3.60 45.97
C ASP A 592 3.01 -2.55 46.57
N ALA A 593 3.55 -1.50 47.18
CA ALA A 593 2.73 -0.38 47.64
C ALA A 593 2.12 0.39 46.49
N VAL A 594 2.87 0.58 45.38
CA VAL A 594 2.30 1.15 44.14
C VAL A 594 1.13 0.29 43.63
N VAL A 595 1.27 -1.04 43.58
CA VAL A 595 0.22 -1.94 43.10
C VAL A 595 -1.04 -1.84 43.98
N ARG A 596 -0.89 -1.84 45.31
CA ARG A 596 -2.02 -1.64 46.22
C ARG A 596 -2.71 -0.29 45.98
N LYS A 597 -1.94 0.78 45.82
CA LYS A 597 -2.52 2.12 45.53
C LYS A 597 -3.22 2.19 44.19
N LEU A 598 -2.69 1.51 43.17
CA LEU A 598 -3.37 1.38 41.87
C LEU A 598 -4.74 0.68 41.98
N GLN A 599 -4.86 -0.36 42.83
CA GLN A 599 -6.13 -1.04 43.11
C GLN A 599 -7.14 -0.14 43.81
N GLU A 600 -6.68 0.72 44.74
CA GLU A 600 -7.54 1.71 45.37
C GLU A 600 -8.12 2.71 44.35
N ILE A 601 -7.27 3.21 43.43
CA ILE A 601 -7.70 4.19 42.41
C ILE A 601 -8.61 3.56 41.36
N VAL A 602 -8.30 2.31 40.97
CA VAL A 602 -9.05 1.56 39.95
C VAL A 602 -9.55 0.25 40.53
N PRO A 603 -10.76 0.23 41.14
CA PRO A 603 -11.28 -0.97 41.80
C PRO A 603 -11.43 -2.20 40.88
N THR A 604 -11.55 -1.98 39.55
CA THR A 604 -11.61 -3.06 38.57
C THR A 604 -10.23 -3.65 38.21
N TYR A 605 -9.15 -3.12 38.80
CA TYR A 605 -7.80 -3.66 38.60
C TYR A 605 -7.61 -4.92 39.45
N THR A 606 -7.43 -6.05 38.78
CA THR A 606 -7.12 -7.35 39.38
C THR A 606 -5.73 -7.80 38.97
N PRO A 607 -4.67 -7.54 39.79
CA PRO A 607 -3.29 -7.82 39.40
C PRO A 607 -3.03 -9.31 39.18
N ASN A 608 -2.48 -9.68 38.04
CA ASN A 608 -2.02 -11.03 37.71
C ASN A 608 -0.48 -11.08 37.82
N ARG A 609 0.05 -11.24 39.04
CA ARG A 609 1.48 -11.20 39.34
C ARG A 609 2.06 -12.54 39.84
N ASP A 610 1.31 -13.63 39.78
CA ASP A 610 1.76 -14.92 40.33
C ASP A 610 3.04 -15.46 39.65
N ALA A 611 3.25 -15.12 38.37
CA ALA A 611 4.47 -15.48 37.66
C ALA A 611 5.73 -14.71 38.14
N LEU A 612 5.59 -13.63 38.91
CA LEU A 612 6.74 -12.94 39.53
C LEU A 612 7.27 -13.65 40.78
N LYS A 613 6.48 -14.56 41.38
CA LYS A 613 6.83 -15.29 42.59
C LYS A 613 7.63 -16.58 42.28
N LYS A 614 7.76 -16.93 41.03
CA LYS A 614 8.55 -18.06 40.50
C LYS A 614 9.90 -17.58 39.96
#